data_717963c1a061e64d37a029c0d72ba929
#
_entry.id   717963c1a061e64d37a029c0d72ba929
#
_cell.length_a   1.000
_cell.length_b   1.000
_cell.length_c   1.000
_cell.angle_alpha   90.00
_cell.angle_beta   90.00
_cell.angle_gamma   90.00
#
_symmetry.space_group_name_H-M   'P 1'
#
loop_
_entity.id
_entity.type
_entity.pdbx_description
1 polymer ?
#
loop_
_entity_poly.entity_id
_entity_poly.type
_entity_poly.pdbx_seq_one_letter_code
_entity_poly.pdbx_strand_id
1 'polypeptide(L)'
;MNSPKVIELLNDVLRHEWTGVAQYSQAGFVIQGIWREVYASKFFKSAKESFGHAKLIGDKIVALGGVPVAERNPVKQSSDVQQLLEYGLEFETKAVDLYTKVLEACSDDRPLVIFLEGILLEEQEGVDDLTKIIREYRAIQTTSRAAQAS
;
A
#
# COMPACT_ATOMS: atom_id res chain seq x y z
N MET A 1 -22.42 -16.04 1.01
CA MET A 1 -21.19 -15.35 1.48
C MET A 1 -21.03 -15.53 2.98
N ASN A 2 -19.84 -15.86 3.45
CA ASN A 2 -19.53 -15.91 4.88
C ASN A 2 -19.20 -14.49 5.37
N SER A 3 -20.21 -13.75 5.85
CA SER A 3 -20.04 -12.36 6.28
C SER A 3 -19.01 -12.17 7.40
N PRO A 4 -18.95 -13.00 8.46
CA PRO A 4 -17.91 -12.86 9.48
C PRO A 4 -16.50 -13.01 8.93
N LYS A 5 -16.28 -13.92 8.00
CA LYS A 5 -14.96 -14.11 7.36
C LYS A 5 -14.59 -12.93 6.47
N VAL A 6 -15.53 -12.43 5.69
CA VAL A 6 -15.33 -11.25 4.83
C VAL A 6 -15.01 -10.02 5.70
N ILE A 7 -15.71 -9.81 6.81
CA ILE A 7 -15.45 -8.70 7.73
C ILE A 7 -14.05 -8.81 8.35
N GLU A 8 -13.63 -10.02 8.74
CA GLU A 8 -12.29 -10.27 9.26
C GLU A 8 -11.22 -9.85 8.23
N LEU A 9 -11.37 -10.30 6.99
CA LEU A 9 -10.44 -9.97 5.91
C LEU A 9 -10.45 -8.48 5.55
N LEU A 10 -11.62 -7.85 5.56
CA LEU A 10 -11.73 -6.39 5.36
C LEU A 10 -11.04 -5.63 6.49
N ASN A 11 -11.09 -6.12 7.71
CA ASN A 11 -10.35 -5.52 8.81
C ASN A 11 -8.83 -5.68 8.68
N ASP A 12 -8.36 -6.78 8.10
CA ASP A 12 -6.94 -6.93 7.77
C ASP A 12 -6.52 -5.88 6.71
N VAL A 13 -7.35 -5.66 5.71
CA VAL A 13 -7.16 -4.59 4.71
C VAL A 13 -7.14 -3.22 5.39
N LEU A 14 -8.12 -2.94 6.23
CA LEU A 14 -8.22 -1.65 6.94
C LEU A 14 -6.99 -1.37 7.80
N ARG A 15 -6.53 -2.39 8.54
CA ARG A 15 -5.32 -2.28 9.36
C ARG A 15 -4.10 -1.96 8.48
N HIS A 16 -4.01 -2.57 7.31
CA HIS A 16 -2.95 -2.30 6.34
C HIS A 16 -3.03 -0.87 5.78
N GLU A 17 -4.24 -0.39 5.45
CA GLU A 17 -4.42 0.97 4.97
C GLU A 17 -4.06 2.01 6.04
N TRP A 18 -4.42 1.79 7.32
CA TRP A 18 -3.96 2.64 8.42
C TRP A 18 -2.43 2.65 8.52
N THR A 19 -1.80 1.50 8.28
CA THR A 19 -0.33 1.40 8.24
C THR A 19 0.23 2.26 7.11
N GLY A 20 -0.40 2.27 5.94
CA GLY A 20 0.00 3.09 4.80
C GLY A 20 -0.05 4.59 5.10
N VAL A 21 -1.09 5.05 5.79
CA VAL A 21 -1.19 6.45 6.23
C VAL A 21 0.03 6.85 7.07
N ALA A 22 0.37 6.04 8.06
CA ALA A 22 1.49 6.31 8.96
C ALA A 22 2.85 6.15 8.26
N GLN A 23 3.05 5.05 7.53
CA GLN A 23 4.32 4.73 6.89
C GLN A 23 4.71 5.73 5.80
N TYR A 24 3.77 6.06 4.92
CA TYR A 24 4.02 7.03 3.86
C TYR A 24 4.17 8.45 4.40
N SER A 25 3.41 8.84 5.41
CA SER A 25 3.56 10.16 6.04
C SER A 25 4.94 10.29 6.69
N GLN A 26 5.36 9.28 7.45
CA GLN A 26 6.66 9.27 8.09
C GLN A 26 7.79 9.33 7.05
N ALA A 27 7.67 8.58 5.95
CA ALA A 27 8.61 8.61 4.85
C ALA A 27 8.71 10.03 4.24
N GLY A 28 7.57 10.68 4.02
CA GLY A 28 7.53 12.05 3.50
C GLY A 28 8.22 13.06 4.43
N PHE A 29 8.07 12.87 5.74
CA PHE A 29 8.71 13.77 6.72
C PHE A 29 10.24 13.65 6.73
N VAL A 30 10.79 12.43 6.64
CA VAL A 30 12.22 12.19 6.88
C VAL A 30 13.11 12.38 5.66
N ILE A 31 12.58 12.38 4.46
CA ILE A 31 13.38 12.55 3.25
C ILE A 31 14.12 13.88 3.26
N GLN A 32 15.42 13.84 2.99
CA GLN A 32 16.29 15.01 2.87
C GLN A 32 17.06 14.95 1.55
N GLY A 33 17.69 16.08 1.21
CA GLY A 33 18.54 16.18 0.03
C GLY A 33 17.79 16.57 -1.23
N ILE A 34 18.45 16.41 -2.38
CA ILE A 34 17.96 16.91 -3.68
C ILE A 34 16.66 16.22 -4.15
N TRP A 35 16.38 15.03 -3.65
CA TRP A 35 15.19 14.26 -4.04
C TRP A 35 13.97 14.52 -3.15
N ARG A 36 14.14 15.36 -2.11
CA ARG A 36 13.07 15.58 -1.13
C ARG A 36 11.79 16.10 -1.77
N GLU A 37 11.89 17.13 -2.60
CA GLU A 37 10.71 17.78 -3.19
C GLU A 37 9.85 16.78 -3.97
N VAL A 38 10.49 15.95 -4.78
CA VAL A 38 9.80 14.95 -5.61
C VAL A 38 9.22 13.82 -4.76
N TYR A 39 10.03 13.20 -3.91
CA TYR A 39 9.60 11.99 -3.20
C TYR A 39 8.79 12.25 -1.95
N ALA A 40 9.01 13.36 -1.24
CA ALA A 40 8.13 13.75 -0.13
C ALA A 40 6.71 13.97 -0.62
N SER A 41 6.54 14.69 -1.73
CA SER A 41 5.24 14.89 -2.36
C SER A 41 4.58 13.57 -2.76
N LYS A 42 5.34 12.66 -3.37
CA LYS A 42 4.86 11.32 -3.74
C LYS A 42 4.37 10.53 -2.53
N PHE A 43 5.15 10.52 -1.45
CA PHE A 43 4.79 9.76 -0.25
C PHE A 43 3.57 10.37 0.46
N PHE A 44 3.46 11.68 0.57
CA PHE A 44 2.26 12.30 1.14
C PHE A 44 1.02 12.03 0.30
N LYS A 45 1.15 12.01 -1.02
CA LYS A 45 0.05 11.61 -1.91
C LYS A 45 -0.36 10.15 -1.64
N SER A 46 0.59 9.25 -1.50
CA SER A 46 0.32 7.84 -1.18
C SER A 46 -0.34 7.69 0.19
N ALA A 47 0.08 8.48 1.19
CA ALA A 47 -0.57 8.50 2.50
C ALA A 47 -2.04 8.91 2.40
N LYS A 48 -2.34 9.93 1.59
CA LYS A 48 -3.69 10.39 1.34
C LYS A 48 -4.54 9.32 0.64
N GLU A 49 -3.97 8.61 -0.33
CA GLU A 49 -4.64 7.51 -1.01
C GLU A 49 -4.97 6.37 -0.03
N SER A 50 -4.04 6.00 0.85
CA SER A 50 -4.29 5.00 1.90
C SER A 50 -5.42 5.42 2.84
N PHE A 51 -5.48 6.69 3.23
CA PHE A 51 -6.57 7.20 4.05
C PHE A 51 -7.92 7.12 3.30
N GLY A 52 -7.94 7.47 2.02
CA GLY A 52 -9.14 7.35 1.19
C GLY A 52 -9.65 5.89 1.12
N HIS A 53 -8.74 4.94 0.93
CA HIS A 53 -9.08 3.51 0.94
C HIS A 53 -9.55 3.06 2.32
N ALA A 54 -8.90 3.49 3.39
CA ALA A 54 -9.32 3.19 4.76
C ALA A 54 -10.77 3.64 5.01
N LYS A 55 -11.13 4.84 4.55
CA LYS A 55 -12.48 5.35 4.67
C LYS A 55 -13.49 4.48 3.93
N LEU A 56 -13.20 4.12 2.68
CA LEU A 56 -14.09 3.26 1.88
C LEU A 56 -14.28 1.88 2.53
N ILE A 57 -13.21 1.27 3.00
CA ILE A 57 -13.25 -0.07 3.63
C ILE A 57 -13.96 0.00 4.98
N GLY A 58 -13.66 0.99 5.81
CA GLY A 58 -14.34 1.18 7.09
C GLY A 58 -15.85 1.35 6.95
N ASP A 59 -16.29 2.19 6.02
CA ASP A 59 -17.70 2.38 5.73
C ASP A 59 -18.35 1.06 5.26
N LYS A 60 -17.63 0.27 4.44
CA LYS A 60 -18.13 -1.02 3.96
C LYS A 60 -18.27 -2.04 5.10
N ILE A 61 -17.31 -2.10 6.01
CA ILE A 61 -17.37 -2.99 7.18
C ILE A 61 -18.62 -2.71 8.00
N VAL A 62 -18.92 -1.45 8.26
CA VAL A 62 -20.13 -1.05 9.00
C VAL A 62 -21.38 -1.43 8.23
N ALA A 63 -21.41 -1.23 6.92
CA ALA A 63 -22.53 -1.62 6.07
C ALA A 63 -22.81 -3.13 6.12
N LEU A 64 -21.77 -3.95 6.33
CA LEU A 64 -21.87 -5.41 6.45
C LEU A 64 -22.19 -5.86 7.91
N GLY A 65 -22.34 -4.92 8.84
CA GLY A 65 -22.66 -5.20 10.23
C GLY A 65 -21.45 -5.45 11.13
N GLY A 66 -20.24 -5.16 10.65
CA GLY A 66 -19.01 -5.32 11.41
C GLY A 66 -18.57 -4.04 12.13
N VAL A 67 -17.47 -4.16 12.88
CA VAL A 67 -16.84 -3.05 13.58
C VAL A 67 -15.46 -2.83 12.98
N PRO A 68 -15.20 -1.66 12.36
CA PRO A 68 -13.90 -1.38 11.77
C PRO A 68 -12.82 -1.19 12.83
N VAL A 69 -11.63 -1.76 12.59
CA VAL A 69 -10.47 -1.59 13.47
C VAL A 69 -9.91 -0.16 13.37
N ALA A 70 -9.32 0.31 14.46
CA ALA A 70 -8.68 1.63 14.52
C ALA A 70 -7.15 1.55 14.64
N GLU A 71 -6.59 0.36 14.63
CA GLU A 71 -5.17 0.10 14.83
C GLU A 71 -4.45 -0.15 13.51
N ARG A 72 -3.13 0.03 13.52
CA ARG A 72 -2.25 -0.24 12.39
C ARG A 72 -1.22 -1.33 12.72
N ASN A 73 -0.58 -1.87 11.70
CA ASN A 73 0.58 -2.73 11.85
C ASN A 73 1.86 -1.88 12.10
N PRO A 74 2.98 -2.49 12.53
CA PRO A 74 4.25 -1.78 12.66
C PRO A 74 4.68 -1.13 11.36
N VAL A 75 5.23 0.09 11.46
CA VAL A 75 5.70 0.90 10.34
C VAL A 75 7.17 0.60 10.07
N LYS A 76 7.52 0.37 8.81
CA LYS A 76 8.92 0.27 8.38
C LYS A 76 9.47 1.67 8.15
N GLN A 77 10.64 1.95 8.71
CA GLN A 77 11.27 3.26 8.68
C GLN A 77 12.69 3.20 8.16
N SER A 78 13.09 4.26 7.47
CA SER A 78 14.46 4.46 6.98
C SER A 78 14.67 5.94 6.71
N SER A 79 15.90 6.39 6.60
CA SER A 79 16.27 7.72 6.11
C SER A 79 16.78 7.68 4.66
N ASP A 80 16.89 6.49 4.08
CA ASP A 80 17.36 6.28 2.72
C ASP A 80 16.20 6.23 1.73
N VAL A 81 16.24 7.09 0.71
CA VAL A 81 15.16 7.20 -0.29
C VAL A 81 14.90 5.87 -0.99
N GLN A 82 15.97 5.17 -1.40
CA GLN A 82 15.82 3.87 -2.07
C GLN A 82 15.11 2.87 -1.17
N GLN A 83 15.51 2.79 0.10
CA GLN A 83 14.90 1.87 1.06
C GLN A 83 13.42 2.22 1.29
N LEU A 84 13.10 3.51 1.35
CA LEU A 84 11.70 3.95 1.49
C LEU A 84 10.85 3.57 0.28
N LEU A 85 11.40 3.66 -0.93
CA LEU A 85 10.73 3.22 -2.15
C LEU A 85 10.52 1.70 -2.16
N GLU A 86 11.50 0.93 -1.70
CA GLU A 86 11.38 -0.53 -1.54
C GLU A 86 10.29 -0.91 -0.54
N TYR A 87 10.22 -0.20 0.58
CA TYR A 87 9.14 -0.40 1.57
C TYR A 87 7.78 -0.06 1.00
N GLY A 88 7.71 0.96 0.15
CA GLY A 88 6.48 1.30 -0.57
C GLY A 88 6.04 0.18 -1.51
N LEU A 89 6.97 -0.40 -2.26
CA LEU A 89 6.67 -1.51 -3.17
C LEU A 89 6.18 -2.74 -2.39
N GLU A 90 6.82 -3.09 -1.29
CA GLU A 90 6.35 -4.17 -0.40
C GLU A 90 4.94 -3.89 0.12
N PHE A 91 4.68 -2.64 0.52
CA PHE A 91 3.38 -2.22 1.04
C PHE A 91 2.28 -2.38 -0.01
N GLU A 92 2.50 -1.88 -1.24
CA GLU A 92 1.50 -1.97 -2.32
C GLU A 92 1.29 -3.41 -2.77
N THR A 93 2.36 -4.22 -2.84
CA THR A 93 2.26 -5.63 -3.19
C THR A 93 1.44 -6.40 -2.14
N LYS A 94 1.64 -6.12 -0.87
CA LYS A 94 0.85 -6.74 0.20
C LYS A 94 -0.61 -6.29 0.14
N ALA A 95 -0.88 -5.04 -0.22
CA ALA A 95 -2.24 -4.57 -0.42
C ALA A 95 -2.95 -5.38 -1.51
N VAL A 96 -2.30 -5.59 -2.65
CA VAL A 96 -2.85 -6.43 -3.74
C VAL A 96 -3.22 -7.82 -3.20
N ASP A 97 -2.34 -8.45 -2.43
CA ASP A 97 -2.59 -9.77 -1.86
C ASP A 97 -3.80 -9.76 -0.91
N LEU A 98 -3.90 -8.75 -0.05
CA LEU A 98 -5.01 -8.65 0.91
C LEU A 98 -6.35 -8.43 0.22
N TYR A 99 -6.42 -7.53 -0.75
CA TYR A 99 -7.65 -7.32 -1.53
C TYR A 99 -8.04 -8.57 -2.32
N THR A 100 -7.08 -9.28 -2.87
CA THR A 100 -7.31 -10.54 -3.60
C THR A 100 -7.96 -11.59 -2.68
N LYS A 101 -7.49 -11.72 -1.45
CA LYS A 101 -8.08 -12.64 -0.46
C LYS A 101 -9.53 -12.31 -0.15
N VAL A 102 -9.87 -11.02 0.00
CA VAL A 102 -11.26 -10.62 0.21
C VAL A 102 -12.12 -10.98 -1.01
N LEU A 103 -11.61 -10.70 -2.21
CA LEU A 103 -12.32 -11.00 -3.46
C LEU A 103 -12.63 -12.50 -3.59
N GLU A 104 -11.69 -13.36 -3.23
CA GLU A 104 -11.92 -14.81 -3.21
C GLU A 104 -13.01 -15.20 -2.22
N ALA A 105 -13.06 -14.55 -1.05
CA ALA A 105 -14.03 -14.85 -0.01
C ALA A 105 -15.45 -14.31 -0.29
N CYS A 106 -15.59 -13.33 -1.16
CA CYS A 106 -16.87 -12.68 -1.47
C CYS A 106 -17.28 -12.83 -2.94
N SER A 107 -16.79 -13.84 -3.63
CA SER A 107 -17.00 -14.05 -5.07
C SER A 107 -18.47 -14.12 -5.50
N ASP A 108 -19.36 -14.47 -4.58
CA ASP A 108 -20.80 -14.55 -4.80
C ASP A 108 -21.55 -13.21 -4.58
N ASP A 109 -20.88 -12.19 -4.09
CA ASP A 109 -21.43 -10.84 -3.88
C ASP A 109 -20.94 -9.89 -4.96
N ARG A 110 -21.68 -9.81 -6.06
CA ARG A 110 -21.25 -9.04 -7.24
C ARG A 110 -20.98 -7.56 -6.96
N PRO A 111 -21.84 -6.81 -6.24
CA PRO A 111 -21.56 -5.42 -5.92
C PRO A 111 -20.28 -5.22 -5.07
N LEU A 112 -20.05 -6.11 -4.11
CA LEU A 112 -18.83 -6.05 -3.29
C LEU A 112 -17.60 -6.35 -4.13
N VAL A 113 -17.67 -7.33 -5.03
CA VAL A 113 -16.58 -7.64 -5.97
C VAL A 113 -16.22 -6.41 -6.81
N ILE A 114 -17.20 -5.75 -7.43
CA ILE A 114 -16.96 -4.55 -8.26
C ILE A 114 -16.31 -3.44 -7.44
N PHE A 115 -16.79 -3.21 -6.22
CA PHE A 115 -16.24 -2.21 -5.30
C PHE A 115 -14.77 -2.48 -4.99
N LEU A 116 -14.43 -3.72 -4.64
CA LEU A 116 -13.06 -4.11 -4.29
C LEU A 116 -12.13 -4.15 -5.49
N GLU A 117 -12.61 -4.56 -6.66
CA GLU A 117 -11.82 -4.56 -7.90
C GLU A 117 -11.36 -3.15 -8.28
N GLY A 118 -12.21 -2.14 -8.05
CA GLY A 118 -11.83 -0.75 -8.28
C GLY A 118 -10.64 -0.31 -7.43
N ILE A 119 -10.61 -0.69 -6.16
CA ILE A 119 -9.50 -0.38 -5.25
C ILE A 119 -8.27 -1.22 -5.60
N LEU A 120 -8.47 -2.51 -5.88
CA LEU A 120 -7.39 -3.41 -6.30
C LEU A 120 -6.63 -2.86 -7.51
N LEU A 121 -7.34 -2.30 -8.48
CA LEU A 121 -6.71 -1.70 -9.65
C LEU A 121 -5.81 -0.53 -9.26
N GLU A 122 -6.24 0.33 -8.35
CA GLU A 122 -5.43 1.45 -7.85
C GLU A 122 -4.17 0.96 -7.13
N GLU A 123 -4.28 -0.11 -6.32
CA GLU A 123 -3.12 -0.72 -5.65
C GLU A 123 -2.14 -1.30 -6.67
N GLN A 124 -2.63 -1.96 -7.70
CA GLN A 124 -1.79 -2.50 -8.77
C GLN A 124 -1.07 -1.38 -9.54
N GLU A 125 -1.73 -0.27 -9.79
CA GLU A 125 -1.10 0.90 -10.41
C GLU A 125 0.05 1.42 -9.55
N GLY A 126 -0.11 1.41 -8.22
CA GLY A 126 0.96 1.75 -7.27
C GLY A 126 2.15 0.79 -7.36
N VAL A 127 1.90 -0.51 -7.46
CA VAL A 127 2.94 -1.52 -7.68
C VAL A 127 3.70 -1.25 -8.98
N ASP A 128 2.97 -1.02 -10.06
CA ASP A 128 3.55 -0.78 -11.38
C ASP A 128 4.43 0.46 -11.40
N ASP A 129 3.96 1.55 -10.79
CA ASP A 129 4.68 2.81 -10.72
C ASP A 129 5.99 2.69 -9.93
N LEU A 130 5.92 2.13 -8.72
CA LEU A 130 7.11 1.90 -7.89
C LEU A 130 8.09 0.92 -8.54
N THR A 131 7.58 -0.11 -9.22
CA THR A 131 8.40 -1.06 -9.96
C THR A 131 9.23 -0.35 -11.03
N LYS A 132 8.62 0.57 -11.78
CA LYS A 132 9.31 1.35 -12.83
C LYS A 132 10.42 2.23 -12.23
N ILE A 133 10.13 2.89 -11.11
CA ILE A 133 11.11 3.76 -10.42
C ILE A 133 12.30 2.93 -9.93
N ILE A 134 12.03 1.83 -9.22
CA ILE A 134 13.05 1.02 -8.57
C ILE A 134 13.89 0.23 -9.58
N ARG A 135 13.27 -0.23 -10.66
CA ARG A 135 13.94 -1.05 -11.69
C ARG A 135 15.19 -0.37 -12.26
N GLU A 136 15.08 0.87 -12.66
CA GLU A 136 16.20 1.62 -13.18
C GLU A 136 17.25 1.88 -12.12
N TYR A 137 16.82 2.22 -10.91
CA TYR A 137 17.71 2.44 -9.78
C TYR A 137 18.54 1.18 -9.46
N ARG A 138 17.92 0.01 -9.44
CA ARG A 138 18.59 -1.28 -9.23
C ARG A 138 19.60 -1.58 -10.36
N ALA A 139 19.25 -1.28 -11.60
CA ALA A 139 20.14 -1.47 -12.75
C ALA A 139 21.38 -0.60 -12.64
N ILE A 140 21.27 0.66 -12.24
CA ILE A 140 22.38 1.58 -12.01
C ILE A 140 23.30 1.03 -10.92
N GLN A 141 22.77 0.56 -9.80
CA GLN A 141 23.55 -0.01 -8.72
C GLN A 141 24.30 -1.28 -9.13
N THR A 142 23.67 -2.15 -9.89
CA THR A 142 24.30 -3.37 -10.39
C THR A 142 25.47 -3.05 -11.30
N THR A 143 25.33 -2.09 -12.21
CA THR A 143 26.38 -1.62 -13.09
C THR A 143 27.56 -1.03 -12.30
N SER A 144 27.28 -0.21 -11.28
CA SER A 144 28.28 0.39 -10.42
C SER A 144 29.07 -0.68 -9.64
N ARG A 145 28.40 -1.68 -9.09
CA ARG A 145 29.04 -2.80 -8.38
C ARG A 145 29.94 -3.61 -9.31
N ALA A 146 29.50 -3.89 -10.52
CA ALA A 146 30.28 -4.62 -11.51
C ALA A 146 31.55 -3.84 -11.89
N ALA A 147 31.46 -2.51 -12.06
CA ALA A 147 32.61 -1.65 -12.34
C ALA A 147 33.62 -1.64 -11.18
N GLN A 148 33.16 -1.68 -9.93
CA GLN A 148 34.03 -1.72 -8.75
C GLN A 148 34.73 -3.08 -8.57
N ALA A 149 34.11 -4.17 -9.03
CA ALA A 149 34.63 -5.53 -8.91
C ALA A 149 35.71 -5.84 -9.99
N SER A 150 35.75 -5.11 -11.09
CA SER A 150 36.72 -5.26 -12.15
C SER A 150 37.96 -4.37 -11.96
#